data_032d19bfc0f1163975ee06d912036a67
#
_entry.id   032d19bfc0f1163975ee06d912036a67
#
_cell.length_a   1.000
_cell.length_b   1.000
_cell.length_c   1.000
_cell.angle_alpha   90.00
_cell.angle_beta   90.00
_cell.angle_gamma   90.00
#
_symmetry.space_group_name_H-M   'P 1'
#
loop_
_entity.id
_entity.type
_entity.pdbx_description
1 polymer ?
#
loop_
_entity_poly.entity_id
_entity_poly.type
_entity_poly.pdbx_seq_one_letter_code
_entity_poly.pdbx_strand_id
1 'polypeptide(L)'
;MLTALVLAALTAPATGLTTIRFDSPAPNFAIPSVHGTRYLSDLRGKTVVIDFWASWCHVCTAELSDFVRARQTYGDRVAVVTISDEPHEVAESYLRQSNIDLPLIEDPEGVIHRVYSVPKIPVTLVLDPAGNVSYVSVGGESWEELSAAIERAQAGSPASTLGAGVLQ
;
A
#
# COMPACT_ATOMS: atom_id res chain seq x y z
N MET A 1 50.82 -31.11 9.28
CA MET A 1 50.07 -29.89 9.44
C MET A 1 49.01 -29.86 8.33
N LEU A 2 47.75 -30.23 8.65
CA LEU A 2 46.65 -30.17 7.70
C LEU A 2 45.91 -28.83 7.90
N THR A 3 45.96 -28.00 6.87
CA THR A 3 45.22 -26.72 6.83
C THR A 3 43.79 -27.02 6.38
N ALA A 4 42.83 -26.91 7.29
CA ALA A 4 41.41 -27.05 6.96
C ALA A 4 40.92 -25.77 6.24
N LEU A 5 40.51 -25.91 5.00
CA LEU A 5 39.84 -24.88 4.22
C LEU A 5 38.39 -24.78 4.70
N VAL A 6 38.08 -23.72 5.41
CA VAL A 6 36.66 -23.40 5.77
C VAL A 6 36.00 -22.77 4.56
N LEU A 7 35.17 -23.56 3.88
CA LEU A 7 34.32 -23.08 2.79
C LEU A 7 33.15 -22.32 3.41
N ALA A 8 33.20 -20.98 3.43
CA ALA A 8 32.10 -20.16 3.81
C ALA A 8 31.03 -20.25 2.71
N ALA A 9 29.95 -20.96 3.00
CA ALA A 9 28.74 -20.95 2.15
C ALA A 9 28.13 -19.57 2.19
N LEU A 10 28.24 -18.81 1.09
CA LEU A 10 27.41 -17.64 0.84
C LEU A 10 25.97 -18.13 0.65
N THR A 11 25.18 -18.07 1.70
CA THR A 11 23.74 -18.17 1.58
C THR A 11 23.22 -16.87 0.94
N ALA A 12 22.92 -16.93 -0.35
CA ALA A 12 22.17 -15.88 -1.02
C ALA A 12 20.82 -15.70 -0.29
N PRO A 13 20.35 -14.46 -0.06
CA PRO A 13 19.03 -14.27 0.51
C PRO A 13 18.01 -14.89 -0.46
N ALA A 14 17.19 -15.78 0.06
CA ALA A 14 16.07 -16.32 -0.68
C ALA A 14 15.22 -15.15 -1.19
N THR A 15 15.04 -15.06 -2.50
CA THR A 15 14.11 -14.16 -3.16
C THR A 15 12.69 -14.66 -2.84
N GLY A 16 12.31 -14.59 -1.56
CA GLY A 16 10.97 -14.93 -1.11
C GLY A 16 10.04 -13.78 -1.47
N LEU A 17 8.94 -14.10 -2.13
CA LEU A 17 7.78 -13.22 -2.20
C LEU A 17 7.50 -12.73 -0.79
N THR A 18 7.50 -11.41 -0.61
CA THR A 18 7.23 -10.81 0.71
C THR A 18 5.75 -10.98 0.98
N THR A 19 5.39 -11.95 1.80
CA THR A 19 4.00 -12.08 2.27
C THR A 19 3.70 -10.90 3.17
N ILE A 20 2.67 -10.13 2.84
CA ILE A 20 2.18 -9.05 3.71
C ILE A 20 1.70 -9.66 5.02
N ARG A 21 2.26 -9.18 6.12
CA ARG A 21 1.93 -9.67 7.47
C ARG A 21 1.41 -8.52 8.32
N PHE A 22 0.37 -8.80 9.08
CA PHE A 22 -0.12 -7.86 10.09
C PHE A 22 0.94 -7.59 11.17
N ASP A 23 0.89 -6.40 11.73
CA ASP A 23 1.80 -5.92 12.78
C ASP A 23 3.29 -6.01 12.37
N SER A 24 3.56 -6.01 11.06
CA SER A 24 4.90 -6.02 10.49
C SER A 24 5.09 -4.84 9.55
N PRO A 25 6.33 -4.31 9.44
CA PRO A 25 6.61 -3.20 8.54
C PRO A 25 6.20 -3.50 7.10
N ALA A 26 5.48 -2.57 6.50
CA ALA A 26 5.15 -2.64 5.08
C ALA A 26 6.44 -2.55 4.23
N PRO A 27 6.53 -3.29 3.12
CA PRO A 27 7.63 -3.16 2.18
C PRO A 27 7.80 -1.72 1.71
N ASN A 28 9.05 -1.23 1.72
CA ASN A 28 9.33 0.15 1.33
C ASN A 28 9.38 0.29 -0.20
N PHE A 29 8.89 1.41 -0.73
CA PHE A 29 8.98 1.76 -2.14
C PHE A 29 9.15 3.28 -2.32
N ALA A 30 9.58 3.69 -3.50
CA ALA A 30 9.78 5.08 -3.85
C ALA A 30 8.44 5.76 -4.20
N ILE A 31 8.25 6.98 -3.70
CA ILE A 31 7.11 7.85 -3.99
C ILE A 31 7.66 9.06 -4.74
N PRO A 32 7.44 9.19 -6.05
CA PRO A 32 7.84 10.36 -6.82
C PRO A 32 7.22 11.64 -6.26
N SER A 33 7.98 12.70 -6.21
CA SER A 33 7.50 14.00 -5.73
C SER A 33 8.21 15.12 -6.48
N VAL A 34 7.57 16.29 -6.59
CA VAL A 34 8.14 17.49 -7.21
C VAL A 34 9.40 18.01 -6.51
N HIS A 35 9.65 17.59 -5.28
CA HIS A 35 10.84 17.95 -4.49
C HIS A 35 11.89 16.82 -4.44
N GLY A 36 11.78 15.81 -5.30
CA GLY A 36 12.65 14.65 -5.34
C GLY A 36 11.94 13.36 -4.95
N THR A 37 12.70 12.27 -4.83
CA THR A 37 12.15 10.97 -4.43
C THR A 37 11.98 10.92 -2.92
N ARG A 38 10.78 10.57 -2.48
CA ARG A 38 10.46 10.16 -1.10
C ARG A 38 10.28 8.65 -1.06
N TYR A 39 10.24 8.10 0.12
CA TYR A 39 9.95 6.68 0.33
C TYR A 39 8.70 6.52 1.22
N LEU A 40 8.05 5.38 1.14
CA LEU A 40 6.94 5.05 2.06
C LEU A 40 7.36 5.24 3.53
N SER A 41 8.60 4.88 3.86
CA SER A 41 9.18 5.07 5.20
C SER A 41 9.23 6.53 5.68
N ASP A 42 9.20 7.51 4.78
CA ASP A 42 9.21 8.94 5.11
C ASP A 42 7.83 9.44 5.58
N LEU A 43 6.81 8.59 5.43
CA LEU A 43 5.45 8.87 5.92
C LEU A 43 5.23 8.40 7.35
N ARG A 44 6.24 7.84 8.02
CA ARG A 44 6.13 7.48 9.44
C ARG A 44 5.71 8.67 10.29
N GLY A 45 4.91 8.39 11.33
CA GLY A 45 4.21 9.39 12.12
C GLY A 45 2.81 9.70 11.61
N LYS A 46 2.45 9.24 10.42
CA LYS A 46 1.10 9.31 9.85
C LYS A 46 0.54 7.90 9.68
N THR A 47 -0.77 7.77 9.77
CA THR A 47 -1.47 6.60 9.23
C THR A 47 -1.44 6.69 7.72
N VAL A 48 -1.09 5.60 7.03
CA VAL A 48 -1.00 5.59 5.56
C VAL A 48 -2.03 4.65 5.00
N VAL A 49 -2.85 5.13 4.07
CA VAL A 49 -3.74 4.32 3.23
C VAL A 49 -3.03 4.08 1.91
N ILE A 50 -2.84 2.82 1.54
CA ILE A 50 -2.30 2.40 0.25
C ILE A 50 -3.40 1.69 -0.50
N ASP A 51 -3.70 2.14 -1.72
CA ASP A 51 -4.71 1.54 -2.57
C ASP A 51 -4.12 1.10 -3.92
N PHE A 52 -4.40 -0.15 -4.31
CA PHE A 52 -4.06 -0.72 -5.60
C PHE A 52 -5.30 -0.76 -6.48
N TRP A 53 -5.29 0.00 -7.58
CA TRP A 53 -6.46 0.26 -8.40
C TRP A 53 -6.14 0.34 -9.91
N ALA A 54 -7.20 0.36 -10.73
CA ALA A 54 -7.10 0.72 -12.14
C ALA A 54 -8.39 1.41 -12.62
N SER A 55 -8.28 2.21 -13.67
CA SER A 55 -9.39 2.99 -14.21
C SER A 55 -10.54 2.14 -14.78
N TRP A 56 -10.23 0.94 -15.26
CA TRP A 56 -11.22 -0.03 -15.76
C TRP A 56 -11.91 -0.84 -14.65
N CYS A 57 -11.44 -0.76 -13.42
CA CYS A 57 -11.98 -1.48 -12.27
C CYS A 57 -13.10 -0.68 -11.60
N HIS A 58 -14.36 -1.02 -11.87
CA HIS A 58 -15.51 -0.28 -11.36
C HIS A 58 -15.60 -0.24 -9.82
N VAL A 59 -15.21 -1.30 -9.14
CA VAL A 59 -15.17 -1.32 -7.67
C VAL A 59 -14.11 -0.36 -7.17
N CYS A 60 -12.90 -0.41 -7.75
CA CYS A 60 -11.79 0.47 -7.39
C CYS A 60 -12.18 1.95 -7.54
N THR A 61 -12.75 2.30 -8.71
CA THR A 61 -13.08 3.70 -9.01
C THR A 61 -14.20 4.27 -8.14
N ALA A 62 -15.09 3.41 -7.62
CA ALA A 62 -16.13 3.82 -6.68
C ALA A 62 -15.55 4.23 -5.31
N GLU A 63 -14.45 3.63 -4.88
CA GLU A 63 -13.82 3.87 -3.57
C GLU A 63 -12.92 5.11 -3.54
N LEU A 64 -12.43 5.58 -4.68
CA LEU A 64 -11.51 6.72 -4.73
C LEU A 64 -12.06 7.97 -4.04
N SER A 65 -13.37 8.17 -4.05
CA SER A 65 -14.02 9.28 -3.33
C SER A 65 -13.89 9.15 -1.79
N ASP A 66 -13.85 7.93 -1.27
CA ASP A 66 -13.68 7.68 0.17
C ASP A 66 -12.23 7.93 0.60
N PHE A 67 -11.25 7.71 -0.27
CA PHE A 67 -9.86 8.09 -0.01
C PHE A 67 -9.66 9.62 -0.02
N VAL A 68 -10.34 10.35 -0.91
CA VAL A 68 -10.38 11.82 -0.85
C VAL A 68 -11.01 12.28 0.46
N ARG A 69 -12.15 11.66 0.85
CA ARG A 69 -12.83 11.93 2.12
C ARG A 69 -11.93 11.65 3.33
N ALA A 70 -11.13 10.58 3.29
CA ALA A 70 -10.17 10.27 4.35
C ALA A 70 -9.14 11.39 4.53
N ARG A 71 -8.55 11.88 3.44
CA ARG A 71 -7.63 13.04 3.49
C ARG A 71 -8.29 14.29 4.09
N GLN A 72 -9.54 14.56 3.71
CA GLN A 72 -10.28 15.73 4.20
C GLN A 72 -10.65 15.59 5.69
N THR A 73 -11.06 14.38 6.10
CA THR A 73 -11.52 14.12 7.48
C THR A 73 -10.38 14.11 8.48
N TYR A 74 -9.26 13.48 8.12
CA TYR A 74 -8.16 13.25 9.06
C TYR A 74 -6.99 14.23 8.88
N GLY A 75 -6.97 15.00 7.78
CA GLY A 75 -5.95 16.00 7.49
C GLY A 75 -4.54 15.42 7.50
N ASP A 76 -3.60 16.15 8.10
CA ASP A 76 -2.18 15.76 8.13
C ASP A 76 -1.85 14.47 8.88
N ARG A 77 -2.81 13.90 9.60
CA ARG A 77 -2.65 12.62 10.30
C ARG A 77 -2.72 11.41 9.38
N VAL A 78 -3.30 11.58 8.19
CA VAL A 78 -3.46 10.51 7.19
C VAL A 78 -2.78 10.90 5.89
N ALA A 79 -1.99 10.00 5.33
CA ALA A 79 -1.51 10.07 3.98
C ALA A 79 -2.23 9.00 3.14
N VAL A 80 -2.62 9.36 1.92
CA VAL A 80 -3.17 8.40 0.95
C VAL A 80 -2.17 8.27 -0.19
N VAL A 81 -1.95 7.06 -0.66
CA VAL A 81 -1.08 6.71 -1.78
C VAL A 81 -1.84 5.73 -2.66
N THR A 82 -2.06 6.09 -3.92
CA THR A 82 -2.69 5.18 -4.89
C THR A 82 -1.66 4.63 -5.86
N ILE A 83 -1.77 3.36 -6.21
CA ILE A 83 -0.83 2.63 -7.06
C ILE A 83 -1.60 2.00 -8.21
N SER A 84 -1.16 2.25 -9.45
CA SER A 84 -1.74 1.65 -10.64
C SER A 84 -0.65 1.05 -11.54
N ASP A 85 -0.93 -0.12 -12.10
CA ASP A 85 -0.09 -0.78 -13.11
C ASP A 85 -0.44 -0.36 -14.54
N GLU A 86 -1.41 0.56 -14.71
CA GLU A 86 -1.74 1.15 -16.00
C GLU A 86 -0.66 2.15 -16.46
N PRO A 87 -0.57 2.42 -17.77
CA PRO A 87 0.21 3.55 -18.25
C PRO A 87 -0.21 4.85 -17.55
N HIS A 88 0.79 5.66 -17.18
CA HIS A 88 0.59 6.91 -16.42
C HIS A 88 -0.55 7.77 -16.97
N GLU A 89 -0.53 8.02 -18.27
CA GLU A 89 -1.51 8.89 -18.92
C GLU A 89 -2.96 8.38 -18.77
N VAL A 90 -3.15 7.07 -18.63
CA VAL A 90 -4.48 6.44 -18.45
C VAL A 90 -4.98 6.69 -17.06
N ALA A 91 -4.23 6.28 -16.05
CA ALA A 91 -4.62 6.42 -14.64
C ALA A 91 -4.74 7.91 -14.24
N GLU A 92 -3.76 8.75 -14.61
CA GLU A 92 -3.79 10.19 -14.35
C GLU A 92 -4.97 10.88 -15.03
N SER A 93 -5.24 10.50 -16.29
CA SER A 93 -6.37 11.06 -17.04
C SER A 93 -7.70 10.74 -16.38
N TYR A 94 -7.85 9.52 -15.85
CA TYR A 94 -9.04 9.13 -15.09
C TYR A 94 -9.21 10.00 -13.84
N LEU A 95 -8.18 10.12 -13.01
CA LEU A 95 -8.23 10.94 -11.79
C LEU A 95 -8.60 12.39 -12.10
N ARG A 96 -7.98 12.97 -13.11
CA ARG A 96 -8.23 14.35 -13.54
C ARG A 96 -9.67 14.54 -14.07
N GLN A 97 -10.18 13.64 -14.92
CA GLN A 97 -11.55 13.72 -15.46
C GLN A 97 -12.60 13.51 -14.39
N SER A 98 -12.30 12.71 -13.37
CA SER A 98 -13.17 12.45 -12.23
C SER A 98 -13.05 13.52 -11.12
N ASN A 99 -12.18 14.54 -11.31
CA ASN A 99 -11.87 15.57 -10.31
C ASN A 99 -11.39 14.99 -8.97
N ILE A 100 -10.58 13.93 -9.05
CA ILE A 100 -10.00 13.24 -7.89
C ILE A 100 -8.54 13.67 -7.74
N ASP A 101 -8.24 14.37 -6.64
CA ASP A 101 -6.89 14.78 -6.26
C ASP A 101 -6.28 13.77 -5.28
N LEU A 102 -5.70 12.71 -5.81
CA LEU A 102 -4.98 11.70 -5.04
C LEU A 102 -3.57 11.50 -5.63
N PRO A 103 -2.56 11.29 -4.78
CA PRO A 103 -1.21 10.92 -5.25
C PRO A 103 -1.25 9.60 -6.00
N LEU A 104 -0.76 9.58 -7.22
CA LEU A 104 -0.63 8.40 -8.07
C LEU A 104 0.82 7.94 -8.13
N ILE A 105 1.03 6.66 -7.87
CA ILE A 105 2.29 5.97 -8.12
C ILE A 105 2.09 5.00 -9.28
N GLU A 106 2.98 5.11 -10.24
CA GLU A 106 3.00 4.24 -11.40
C GLU A 106 3.76 2.95 -11.08
N ASP A 107 3.18 1.84 -11.46
CA ASP A 107 3.80 0.52 -11.33
C ASP A 107 3.61 -0.32 -12.61
N PRO A 108 3.96 0.22 -13.81
CA PRO A 108 3.64 -0.41 -15.09
C PRO A 108 4.28 -1.79 -15.27
N GLU A 109 5.34 -2.08 -14.52
CA GLU A 109 5.97 -3.40 -14.49
C GLU A 109 5.40 -4.30 -13.39
N GLY A 110 4.46 -3.82 -12.58
CA GLY A 110 3.85 -4.54 -11.47
C GLY A 110 4.85 -4.94 -10.37
N VAL A 111 5.91 -4.15 -10.17
CA VAL A 111 6.95 -4.46 -9.16
C VAL A 111 6.39 -4.32 -7.76
N ILE A 112 5.68 -3.23 -7.49
CA ILE A 112 5.07 -2.97 -6.18
C ILE A 112 3.92 -3.96 -5.95
N HIS A 113 3.09 -4.21 -6.97
CA HIS A 113 2.03 -5.24 -6.92
C HIS A 113 2.59 -6.61 -6.50
N ARG A 114 3.71 -7.04 -7.10
CA ARG A 114 4.35 -8.32 -6.73
C ARG A 114 4.91 -8.30 -5.32
N VAL A 115 5.59 -7.23 -4.93
CA VAL A 115 6.16 -7.10 -3.57
C VAL A 115 5.07 -7.14 -2.51
N TYR A 116 3.92 -6.54 -2.78
CA TYR A 116 2.75 -6.56 -1.91
C TYR A 116 1.85 -7.79 -2.11
N SER A 117 2.25 -8.71 -3.00
CA SER A 117 1.48 -9.94 -3.32
C SER A 117 0.03 -9.65 -3.68
N VAL A 118 -0.23 -8.57 -4.43
CA VAL A 118 -1.56 -8.17 -4.87
C VAL A 118 -2.03 -9.08 -6.01
N PRO A 119 -2.97 -10.02 -5.76
CA PRO A 119 -3.39 -11.00 -6.77
C PRO A 119 -4.46 -10.46 -7.70
N LYS A 120 -5.19 -9.47 -7.24
CA LYS A 120 -6.31 -8.82 -7.93
C LYS A 120 -6.60 -7.48 -7.25
N ILE A 121 -7.19 -6.56 -7.97
CA ILE A 121 -7.62 -5.24 -7.47
C ILE A 121 -9.14 -5.21 -7.23
N PRO A 122 -9.62 -4.31 -6.35
CA PRO A 122 -8.83 -3.45 -5.46
C PRO A 122 -8.21 -4.21 -4.30
N VAL A 123 -7.10 -3.68 -3.81
CA VAL A 123 -6.53 -4.05 -2.51
C VAL A 123 -6.17 -2.77 -1.79
N THR A 124 -6.71 -2.61 -0.59
CA THR A 124 -6.41 -1.48 0.28
C THR A 124 -5.68 -1.94 1.52
N LEU A 125 -4.61 -1.24 1.88
CA LEU A 125 -3.90 -1.43 3.14
C LEU A 125 -3.98 -0.16 3.97
N VAL A 126 -4.09 -0.31 5.29
CA VAL A 126 -3.87 0.79 6.23
C VAL A 126 -2.65 0.46 7.09
N LEU A 127 -1.70 1.37 7.11
CA LEU A 127 -0.51 1.29 7.96
C LEU A 127 -0.69 2.18 9.19
N ASP A 128 -0.22 1.69 10.32
CA ASP A 128 -0.12 2.48 11.54
C ASP A 128 0.98 3.57 11.43
N PRO A 129 1.08 4.51 12.37
CA PRO A 129 2.13 5.54 12.35
C PRO A 129 3.56 5.01 12.43
N ALA A 130 3.77 3.78 12.87
CA ALA A 130 5.08 3.13 12.86
C ALA A 130 5.41 2.52 11.48
N GLY A 131 4.43 2.47 10.57
CA GLY A 131 4.56 1.90 9.23
C GLY A 131 4.28 0.40 9.15
N ASN A 132 3.64 -0.17 10.18
CA ASN A 132 3.23 -1.57 10.17
C ASN A 132 1.85 -1.73 9.54
N VAL A 133 1.60 -2.87 8.92
CA VAL A 133 0.30 -3.20 8.33
C VAL A 133 -0.72 -3.44 9.43
N SER A 134 -1.73 -2.58 9.54
CA SER A 134 -2.81 -2.65 10.53
C SER A 134 -4.12 -3.19 9.94
N TYR A 135 -4.32 -3.04 8.63
CA TYR A 135 -5.55 -3.47 7.96
C TYR A 135 -5.27 -3.83 6.51
N VAL A 136 -6.00 -4.82 5.99
CA VAL A 136 -6.00 -5.19 4.57
C VAL A 136 -7.44 -5.51 4.15
N SER A 137 -7.88 -4.91 3.04
CA SER A 137 -9.10 -5.26 2.32
C SER A 137 -8.77 -5.79 0.93
N VAL A 138 -9.54 -6.75 0.46
CA VAL A 138 -9.45 -7.31 -0.90
C VAL A 138 -10.84 -7.36 -1.52
N GLY A 139 -11.02 -6.66 -2.63
CA GLY A 139 -12.29 -6.62 -3.36
C GLY A 139 -13.20 -5.47 -2.97
N GLY A 140 -12.65 -4.50 -2.24
CA GLY A 140 -13.30 -3.24 -1.88
C GLY A 140 -13.74 -3.17 -0.43
N GLU A 141 -13.93 -1.94 0.04
CA GLU A 141 -14.46 -1.63 1.38
C GLU A 141 -15.40 -0.42 1.33
N SER A 142 -16.26 -0.33 2.35
CA SER A 142 -17.10 0.84 2.59
C SER A 142 -16.33 1.94 3.33
N TRP A 143 -16.88 3.17 3.30
CA TRP A 143 -16.35 4.27 4.11
C TRP A 143 -16.28 3.92 5.61
N GLU A 144 -17.29 3.23 6.12
CA GLU A 144 -17.38 2.83 7.53
C GLU A 144 -16.23 1.88 7.90
N GLU A 145 -15.90 0.95 7.02
CA GLU A 145 -14.80 0.00 7.22
C GLU A 145 -13.45 0.70 7.15
N LEU A 146 -13.25 1.54 6.13
CA LEU A 146 -12.02 2.32 5.96
C LEU A 146 -11.79 3.27 7.13
N SER A 147 -12.81 4.04 7.52
CA SER A 147 -12.68 5.00 8.63
C SER A 147 -12.38 4.28 9.96
N ALA A 148 -13.05 3.17 10.23
CA ALA A 148 -12.78 2.35 11.41
C ALA A 148 -11.36 1.76 11.40
N ALA A 149 -10.85 1.36 10.23
CA ALA A 149 -9.47 0.88 10.08
C ALA A 149 -8.45 1.98 10.37
N ILE A 150 -8.68 3.19 9.83
CA ILE A 150 -7.83 4.36 10.07
C ILE A 150 -7.80 4.71 11.58
N GLU A 151 -8.96 4.75 12.23
CA GLU A 151 -9.05 5.08 13.65
C GLU A 151 -8.34 4.05 14.54
N ARG A 152 -8.50 2.75 14.24
CA ARG A 152 -7.77 1.68 14.95
C ARG A 152 -6.26 1.80 14.77
N ALA A 153 -5.79 2.06 13.55
CA ALA A 153 -4.37 2.26 13.26
C ALA A 153 -3.79 3.45 14.04
N GLN A 154 -4.54 4.56 14.14
CA GLN A 154 -4.15 5.73 14.93
C GLN A 154 -4.11 5.45 16.43
N ALA A 155 -5.00 4.58 16.93
CA ALA A 155 -5.06 4.20 18.33
C ALA A 155 -4.00 3.15 18.75
N GLY A 156 -3.22 2.61 17.79
CA GLY A 156 -2.28 1.52 18.06
C GLY A 156 -2.97 0.19 18.43
N SER A 157 -4.21 0.00 17.98
CA SER A 157 -4.98 -1.23 18.23
C SER A 157 -4.50 -2.37 17.33
N PRO A 158 -4.61 -3.65 17.77
CA PRO A 158 -4.15 -4.78 16.98
C PRO A 158 -4.82 -4.85 15.60
N ALA A 159 -4.07 -5.35 14.63
CA ALA A 159 -4.47 -5.46 13.24
C ALA A 159 -5.75 -6.27 13.03
N SER A 160 -6.53 -5.92 12.01
CA SER A 160 -7.76 -6.64 11.64
C SER A 160 -7.87 -6.82 10.13
N THR A 161 -8.44 -7.97 9.72
CA THR A 161 -8.86 -8.24 8.34
C THR A 161 -10.37 -8.11 8.21
N LEU A 162 -10.84 -7.42 7.18
CA LEU A 162 -12.17 -7.60 6.63
C LEU A 162 -12.01 -8.23 5.23
N GLY A 163 -12.69 -9.34 5.03
CA GLY A 163 -12.59 -10.10 3.77
C GLY A 163 -11.79 -11.39 3.91
N ALA A 164 -12.45 -12.53 3.69
CA ALA A 164 -11.83 -13.85 3.71
C ALA A 164 -10.88 -14.04 2.53
N GLY A 165 -9.62 -13.75 2.74
CA GLY A 165 -8.58 -13.96 1.76
C GLY A 165 -7.25 -13.46 2.27
N VAL A 166 -6.56 -14.29 3.04
CA VAL A 166 -5.12 -14.10 3.27
C VAL A 166 -4.46 -14.06 1.90
N LEU A 167 -3.70 -13.01 1.62
CA LEU A 167 -2.81 -12.98 0.46
C LEU A 167 -1.73 -14.07 0.68
N GLN A 168 -1.93 -15.26 0.08
CA GLN A 168 -0.97 -16.37 0.05
C GLN A 168 -0.22 -16.37 -1.26
#